data_fc507ca9d077988d27d35dbabe96d69c
#
_entry.id   fc507ca9d077988d27d35dbabe96d69c
#
_cell.length_a   1.000
_cell.length_b   1.000
_cell.length_c   1.000
_cell.angle_alpha   90.00
_cell.angle_beta   90.00
_cell.angle_gamma   90.00
#
_symmetry.space_group_name_H-M   'P 1'
#
loop_
_entity.id
_entity.type
_entity.pdbx_description
1 polymer ?
#
loop_
_entity_poly.entity_id
_entity_poly.type
_entity_poly.pdbx_seq_one_letter_code
_entity_poly.pdbx_strand_id
1 'polypeptide(L)'
;MKKIERRKWLLFALASVLMLGIIACAKPKKTLVVYFSATGQTEAAAQRIATALGAEIQAIVPEQLYTPEDLDWRIPDSRNQIEEHDRAIRPAILPMDLNTEYYDTIYIGYPIWAGEAPRVINTFVETYNLKGIVLKPFCTSGMTPVDKSVDSLRATYPDLLWQDGLRMNDVSEEEFNAFISKTQY
;
A
#
# COMPACT_ATOMS: atom_id res chain seq x y z
N MET A 1 12.56 -33.95 -57.75
CA MET A 1 11.97 -34.07 -56.39
C MET A 1 12.74 -33.42 -55.24
N LYS A 2 13.86 -32.74 -55.43
CA LYS A 2 14.65 -32.14 -54.29
C LYS A 2 14.39 -30.65 -54.01
N LYS A 3 13.64 -29.93 -54.88
CA LYS A 3 13.41 -28.49 -54.73
C LYS A 3 12.19 -28.12 -53.84
N ILE A 4 11.23 -29.04 -53.71
CA ILE A 4 9.98 -28.78 -52.93
C ILE A 4 10.21 -29.00 -51.44
N GLU A 5 11.07 -29.91 -51.06
CA GLU A 5 11.41 -30.16 -49.65
C GLU A 5 12.16 -28.99 -49.00
N ARG A 6 13.10 -28.35 -49.70
CA ARG A 6 13.82 -27.19 -49.15
C ARG A 6 12.93 -25.98 -48.83
N ARG A 7 11.85 -25.80 -49.61
CA ARG A 7 10.89 -24.68 -49.37
C ARG A 7 10.05 -24.92 -48.12
N LYS A 8 9.72 -26.18 -47.82
CA LYS A 8 8.98 -26.52 -46.58
C LYS A 8 9.81 -26.31 -45.33
N TRP A 9 11.10 -26.64 -45.35
CA TRP A 9 12.02 -26.38 -44.23
C TRP A 9 12.28 -24.89 -43.98
N LEU A 10 12.35 -24.08 -45.04
CA LEU A 10 12.49 -22.62 -44.89
C LEU A 10 11.25 -21.95 -44.34
N LEU A 11 10.05 -22.44 -44.65
CA LEU A 11 8.82 -21.95 -44.07
C LEU A 11 8.63 -22.35 -42.61
N PHE A 12 9.09 -23.54 -42.22
CA PHE A 12 9.09 -23.96 -40.80
C PHE A 12 10.14 -23.21 -39.96
N ALA A 13 11.28 -22.86 -40.51
CA ALA A 13 12.30 -22.08 -39.85
C ALA A 13 11.86 -20.60 -39.67
N LEU A 14 11.10 -20.02 -40.61
CA LEU A 14 10.58 -18.67 -40.49
C LEU A 14 9.42 -18.59 -39.48
N ALA A 15 8.59 -19.64 -39.36
CA ALA A 15 7.50 -19.69 -38.40
C ALA A 15 7.99 -19.83 -36.94
N SER A 16 9.11 -20.54 -36.72
CA SER A 16 9.70 -20.69 -35.40
C SER A 16 10.44 -19.43 -34.91
N VAL A 17 10.93 -18.59 -35.79
CA VAL A 17 11.57 -17.30 -35.44
C VAL A 17 10.52 -16.22 -35.09
N LEU A 18 9.30 -16.31 -35.63
CA LEU A 18 8.24 -15.35 -35.31
C LEU A 18 7.57 -15.60 -33.93
N MET A 19 7.74 -16.79 -33.34
CA MET A 19 7.18 -17.10 -32.02
C MET A 19 8.08 -16.71 -30.84
N LEU A 20 9.32 -16.25 -31.10
CA LEU A 20 10.24 -15.80 -30.02
C LEU A 20 10.17 -14.28 -29.75
N GLY A 21 9.25 -13.57 -30.33
CA GLY A 21 9.24 -12.08 -30.34
C GLY A 21 8.28 -11.41 -29.37
N ILE A 22 7.54 -12.11 -28.50
CA ILE A 22 6.66 -11.47 -27.51
C ILE A 22 6.95 -12.04 -26.13
N ILE A 23 8.19 -11.96 -25.67
CA ILE A 23 8.41 -11.80 -24.25
C ILE A 23 8.14 -10.32 -24.01
N ALA A 24 6.89 -9.96 -23.73
CA ALA A 24 6.58 -8.68 -23.13
C ALA A 24 7.47 -8.58 -21.90
N CYS A 25 8.45 -7.68 -21.95
CA CYS A 25 9.31 -7.39 -20.83
C CYS A 25 8.40 -6.73 -19.77
N ALA A 26 7.69 -7.55 -18.99
CA ALA A 26 6.96 -7.09 -17.83
C ALA A 26 8.01 -6.39 -16.97
N LYS A 27 7.87 -5.07 -16.77
CA LYS A 27 8.72 -4.33 -15.86
C LYS A 27 8.68 -5.07 -14.51
N PRO A 28 9.83 -5.26 -13.84
CA PRO A 28 9.82 -5.85 -12.51
C PRO A 28 8.88 -5.03 -11.63
N LYS A 29 7.91 -5.71 -11.08
CA LYS A 29 6.92 -5.11 -10.22
C LYS A 29 7.61 -4.62 -8.95
N LYS A 30 7.26 -3.42 -8.49
CA LYS A 30 7.88 -2.78 -7.34
C LYS A 30 6.92 -2.74 -6.15
N THR A 31 7.50 -2.76 -4.97
CA THR A 31 6.79 -2.53 -3.72
C THR A 31 7.06 -1.11 -3.24
N LEU A 32 6.05 -0.46 -2.70
CA LEU A 32 6.15 0.84 -2.05
C LEU A 32 5.64 0.71 -0.60
N VAL A 33 6.26 1.42 0.32
CA VAL A 33 5.74 1.63 1.67
C VAL A 33 5.31 3.09 1.79
N VAL A 34 4.03 3.33 2.02
CA VAL A 34 3.51 4.67 2.35
C VAL A 34 3.04 4.67 3.79
N TYR A 35 3.18 5.80 4.48
CA TYR A 35 2.74 5.87 5.86
C TYR A 35 2.35 7.28 6.28
N PHE A 36 1.42 7.36 7.20
CA PHE A 36 1.16 8.55 8.01
C PHE A 36 1.66 8.29 9.44
N SER A 37 2.41 9.23 10.00
CA SER A 37 2.89 9.17 11.37
C SER A 37 2.87 10.54 12.03
N ALA A 38 2.09 10.69 13.10
CA ALA A 38 2.03 11.95 13.85
C ALA A 38 3.11 12.05 14.94
N THR A 39 3.61 10.91 15.44
CA THR A 39 4.54 10.84 16.59
C THR A 39 5.82 10.05 16.32
N GLY A 40 6.06 9.64 15.06
CA GLY A 40 7.25 8.86 14.67
C GLY A 40 7.12 7.34 14.82
N GLN A 41 6.15 6.82 15.56
CA GLN A 41 6.03 5.36 15.79
C GLN A 41 5.70 4.58 14.51
N THR A 42 4.72 5.05 13.75
CA THR A 42 4.37 4.41 12.47
C THR A 42 5.50 4.57 11.45
N GLU A 43 6.22 5.66 11.47
CA GLU A 43 7.42 5.86 10.66
C GLU A 43 8.49 4.80 10.93
N ALA A 44 8.79 4.53 12.21
CA ALA A 44 9.74 3.47 12.59
C ALA A 44 9.30 2.09 12.08
N ALA A 45 8.00 1.79 12.18
CA ALA A 45 7.42 0.56 11.64
C ALA A 45 7.52 0.49 10.10
N ALA A 46 7.23 1.61 9.40
CA ALA A 46 7.36 1.72 7.96
C ALA A 46 8.82 1.51 7.50
N GLN A 47 9.78 2.11 8.20
CA GLN A 47 11.20 1.95 7.92
C GLN A 47 11.66 0.49 8.08
N ARG A 48 11.15 -0.24 9.12
CA ARG A 48 11.44 -1.66 9.30
C ARG A 48 10.97 -2.49 8.11
N ILE A 49 9.73 -2.25 7.63
CA ILE A 49 9.15 -2.96 6.47
C ILE A 49 9.94 -2.61 5.20
N ALA A 50 10.18 -1.32 4.93
CA ALA A 50 10.89 -0.88 3.74
C ALA A 50 12.31 -1.45 3.69
N THR A 51 13.03 -1.47 4.81
CA THR A 51 14.38 -2.06 4.92
C THR A 51 14.36 -3.56 4.63
N ALA A 52 13.41 -4.30 5.22
CA ALA A 52 13.31 -5.74 5.02
C ALA A 52 12.98 -6.14 3.57
N LEU A 53 12.23 -5.29 2.86
CA LEU A 53 11.80 -5.52 1.48
C LEU A 53 12.74 -4.88 0.44
N GLY A 54 13.68 -4.01 0.86
CA GLY A 54 14.43 -3.15 -0.08
C GLY A 54 13.49 -2.23 -0.89
N ALA A 55 12.37 -1.81 -0.29
CA ALA A 55 11.32 -1.05 -0.94
C ALA A 55 11.51 0.46 -0.78
N GLU A 56 10.96 1.22 -1.74
CA GLU A 56 10.83 2.67 -1.62
C GLU A 56 9.87 3.02 -0.47
N ILE A 57 10.10 4.16 0.20
CA ILE A 57 9.29 4.62 1.32
C ILE A 57 8.91 6.09 1.13
N GLN A 58 7.64 6.43 1.37
CA GLN A 58 7.15 7.81 1.28
C GLN A 58 6.17 8.11 2.44
N ALA A 59 6.28 9.31 3.00
CA ALA A 59 5.36 9.79 4.03
C ALA A 59 4.13 10.46 3.41
N ILE A 60 2.95 10.15 3.94
CA ILE A 60 1.74 10.94 3.73
C ILE A 60 1.80 12.11 4.70
N VAL A 61 2.00 13.31 4.20
CA VAL A 61 2.17 14.51 5.00
C VAL A 61 0.92 15.36 4.92
N PRO A 62 0.16 15.57 6.03
CA PRO A 62 -0.94 16.51 6.06
C PRO A 62 -0.45 17.93 5.78
N GLU A 63 -1.19 18.74 4.99
CA GLU A 63 -0.86 20.16 4.81
C GLU A 63 -0.84 20.92 6.14
N GLN A 64 -1.78 20.59 7.02
CA GLN A 64 -1.80 21.06 8.39
C GLN A 64 -1.34 19.93 9.31
N LEU A 65 -0.14 20.05 9.87
CA LEU A 65 0.37 19.06 10.83
C LEU A 65 -0.51 18.99 12.08
N TYR A 66 -0.56 17.81 12.70
CA TYR A 66 -1.28 17.63 13.96
C TYR A 66 -0.42 18.11 15.12
N THR A 67 -0.97 18.98 15.96
CA THR A 67 -0.36 19.40 17.21
C THR A 67 -0.61 18.37 18.33
N PRO A 68 0.10 18.42 19.46
CA PRO A 68 -0.21 17.58 20.61
C PRO A 68 -1.66 17.71 21.08
N GLU A 69 -2.24 18.91 21.00
CA GLU A 69 -3.62 19.20 21.35
C GLU A 69 -4.60 18.55 20.37
N ASP A 70 -4.28 18.58 19.06
CA ASP A 70 -5.05 17.90 18.01
C ASP A 70 -5.14 16.39 18.23
N LEU A 71 -4.11 15.81 18.85
CA LEU A 71 -3.98 14.36 19.09
C LEU A 71 -4.55 13.92 20.45
N ASP A 72 -4.83 14.87 21.36
CA ASP A 72 -5.33 14.53 22.69
C ASP A 72 -6.83 14.20 22.64
N TRP A 73 -7.13 12.90 22.62
CA TRP A 73 -8.50 12.39 22.63
C TRP A 73 -9.31 12.79 23.88
N ARG A 74 -8.67 13.32 24.92
CA ARG A 74 -9.33 13.81 26.15
C ARG A 74 -9.86 15.23 25.99
N ILE A 75 -9.37 15.96 25.00
CA ILE A 75 -9.85 17.31 24.69
C ILE A 75 -11.11 17.18 23.84
N PRO A 76 -12.28 17.59 24.33
CA PRO A 76 -13.49 17.64 23.52
C PRO A 76 -13.24 18.50 22.28
N ASP A 77 -13.75 18.05 21.12
CA ASP A 77 -13.59 18.75 19.85
C ASP A 77 -12.13 18.96 19.39
N SER A 78 -11.18 18.18 19.93
CA SER A 78 -9.86 18.11 19.30
C SER A 78 -9.99 17.66 17.83
N ARG A 79 -9.05 18.06 16.99
CA ARG A 79 -9.10 17.74 15.55
C ARG A 79 -9.25 16.22 15.31
N ASN A 80 -8.53 15.40 16.04
CA ASN A 80 -8.66 13.95 16.00
C ASN A 80 -10.10 13.51 16.30
N GLN A 81 -10.74 14.04 17.36
CA GLN A 81 -12.13 13.73 17.72
C GLN A 81 -13.11 14.15 16.62
N ILE A 82 -12.95 15.34 16.05
CA ILE A 82 -13.79 15.84 14.95
C ILE A 82 -13.67 14.94 13.73
N GLU A 83 -12.45 14.61 13.31
CA GLU A 83 -12.18 13.76 12.16
C GLU A 83 -12.68 12.32 12.35
N GLU A 84 -12.69 11.83 13.59
CA GLU A 84 -13.21 10.49 13.91
C GLU A 84 -14.73 10.45 13.77
N HIS A 85 -15.44 11.46 14.31
CA HIS A 85 -16.89 11.49 14.33
C HIS A 85 -17.48 11.79 12.95
N ASP A 86 -16.79 12.55 12.11
CA ASP A 86 -17.23 12.86 10.74
C ASP A 86 -16.42 12.08 9.69
N ARG A 87 -17.02 11.01 9.18
CA ARG A 87 -16.40 10.16 8.15
C ARG A 87 -16.24 10.84 6.79
N ALA A 88 -16.87 12.01 6.57
CA ALA A 88 -16.76 12.75 5.33
C ALA A 88 -15.53 13.66 5.29
N ILE A 89 -14.91 13.94 6.42
CA ILE A 89 -13.72 14.79 6.48
C ILE A 89 -12.55 14.15 5.68
N ARG A 90 -11.89 14.99 4.90
CA ARG A 90 -10.70 14.63 4.11
C ARG A 90 -9.63 15.70 4.35
N PRO A 91 -8.77 15.52 5.37
CA PRO A 91 -7.66 16.45 5.60
C PRO A 91 -6.78 16.51 4.37
N ALA A 92 -6.45 17.73 3.92
CA ALA A 92 -5.57 17.90 2.77
C ALA A 92 -4.17 17.33 3.07
N ILE A 93 -3.55 16.74 2.07
CA ILE A 93 -2.18 16.20 2.14
C ILE A 93 -1.30 16.89 1.11
N LEU A 94 -0.02 17.02 1.42
CA LEU A 94 0.94 17.52 0.45
C LEU A 94 1.04 16.55 -0.73
N PRO A 95 1.18 17.05 -1.97
CA PRO A 95 1.37 16.21 -3.14
C PRO A 95 2.58 15.30 -2.99
N MET A 96 2.42 14.01 -3.34
CA MET A 96 3.51 13.04 -3.39
C MET A 96 3.94 12.84 -4.84
N ASP A 97 5.24 12.71 -5.08
CA ASP A 97 5.76 12.27 -6.40
C ASP A 97 5.57 10.75 -6.53
N LEU A 98 4.33 10.36 -6.83
CA LEU A 98 3.90 8.97 -6.85
C LEU A 98 3.26 8.60 -8.20
N ASN A 99 4.01 7.86 -9.01
CA ASN A 99 3.43 7.18 -10.17
C ASN A 99 3.05 5.74 -9.80
N THR A 100 1.76 5.51 -9.54
CA THR A 100 1.22 4.23 -9.08
C THR A 100 1.39 3.09 -10.08
N GLU A 101 1.59 3.37 -11.37
CA GLU A 101 1.79 2.36 -12.41
C GLU A 101 3.08 1.53 -12.23
N TYR A 102 4.02 2.02 -11.41
CA TYR A 102 5.27 1.31 -11.12
C TYR A 102 5.15 0.27 -10.03
N TYR A 103 4.02 0.24 -9.31
CA TYR A 103 3.85 -0.61 -8.14
C TYR A 103 2.74 -1.63 -8.34
N ASP A 104 2.95 -2.82 -7.82
CA ASP A 104 1.92 -3.87 -7.72
C ASP A 104 1.48 -4.09 -6.27
N THR A 105 2.29 -3.66 -5.33
CA THR A 105 2.02 -3.78 -3.90
C THR A 105 2.37 -2.49 -3.19
N ILE A 106 1.43 -1.97 -2.40
CA ILE A 106 1.65 -0.83 -1.52
C ILE A 106 1.32 -1.24 -0.08
N TYR A 107 2.32 -1.13 0.80
CA TYR A 107 2.11 -1.20 2.24
C TYR A 107 1.64 0.16 2.73
N ILE A 108 0.51 0.21 3.46
CA ILE A 108 -0.08 1.46 3.95
C ILE A 108 -0.05 1.46 5.46
N GLY A 109 0.77 2.35 6.06
CA GLY A 109 0.99 2.48 7.49
C GLY A 109 0.23 3.63 8.12
N TYR A 110 -0.38 3.40 9.30
CA TYR A 110 -1.07 4.44 10.05
C TYR A 110 -1.18 4.12 11.54
N PRO A 111 -1.28 5.13 12.42
CA PRO A 111 -1.69 4.90 13.80
C PRO A 111 -3.19 4.59 13.86
N ILE A 112 -3.63 3.76 14.82
CA ILE A 112 -5.07 3.59 15.06
C ILE A 112 -5.57 4.73 15.94
N TRP A 113 -6.56 5.48 15.45
CA TRP A 113 -7.31 6.47 16.20
C TRP A 113 -8.75 5.97 16.35
N ALA A 114 -9.21 5.82 17.60
CA ALA A 114 -10.54 5.28 17.96
C ALA A 114 -10.97 4.00 17.22
N GLY A 115 -10.00 3.17 16.87
CA GLY A 115 -10.24 1.90 16.17
C GLY A 115 -10.29 2.01 14.64
N GLU A 116 -10.03 3.18 14.07
CA GLU A 116 -10.07 3.47 12.64
C GLU A 116 -8.70 3.96 12.13
N ALA A 117 -8.52 3.95 10.82
CA ALA A 117 -7.44 4.68 10.17
C ALA A 117 -7.74 6.19 10.18
N PRO A 118 -6.75 7.07 10.42
CA PRO A 118 -6.92 8.51 10.33
C PRO A 118 -7.41 8.95 8.95
N ARG A 119 -8.22 10.00 8.90
CA ARG A 119 -8.85 10.46 7.64
C ARG A 119 -7.88 10.88 6.55
N VAL A 120 -6.64 11.21 6.86
CA VAL A 120 -5.58 11.43 5.86
C VAL A 120 -5.31 10.18 5.00
N ILE A 121 -5.58 8.97 5.52
CA ILE A 121 -5.48 7.73 4.74
C ILE A 121 -6.59 7.67 3.69
N ASN A 122 -7.81 8.09 4.03
CA ASN A 122 -8.89 8.20 3.07
C ASN A 122 -8.54 9.19 1.96
N THR A 123 -7.97 10.36 2.32
CA THR A 123 -7.51 11.35 1.35
C THR A 123 -6.47 10.75 0.39
N PHE A 124 -5.47 10.02 0.91
CA PHE A 124 -4.47 9.34 0.09
C PHE A 124 -5.10 8.35 -0.88
N VAL A 125 -5.98 7.47 -0.39
CA VAL A 125 -6.65 6.44 -1.21
C VAL A 125 -7.51 7.05 -2.32
N GLU A 126 -8.14 8.19 -2.06
CA GLU A 126 -9.00 8.91 -3.02
C GLU A 126 -8.19 9.77 -4.01
N THR A 127 -6.99 10.21 -3.62
CA THR A 127 -6.13 11.06 -4.47
C THR A 127 -5.41 10.25 -5.54
N TYR A 128 -4.96 9.03 -5.22
CA TYR A 128 -4.13 8.23 -6.12
C TYR A 128 -4.90 7.06 -6.71
N ASN A 129 -4.62 6.74 -7.99
CA ASN A 129 -5.24 5.57 -8.64
C ASN A 129 -4.59 4.27 -8.14
N LEU A 130 -5.23 3.60 -7.20
CA LEU A 130 -4.75 2.36 -6.57
C LEU A 130 -5.40 1.09 -7.15
N LYS A 131 -6.15 1.20 -8.25
CA LYS A 131 -6.81 0.05 -8.87
C LYS A 131 -5.78 -0.98 -9.36
N GLY A 132 -6.01 -2.24 -9.03
CA GLY A 132 -5.15 -3.35 -9.43
C GLY A 132 -3.85 -3.48 -8.62
N ILE A 133 -3.65 -2.61 -7.60
CA ILE A 133 -2.52 -2.68 -6.69
C ILE A 133 -2.96 -3.40 -5.41
N VAL A 134 -2.16 -4.35 -4.95
CA VAL A 134 -2.38 -5.03 -3.66
C VAL A 134 -2.06 -4.06 -2.53
N LEU A 135 -3.02 -3.80 -1.65
CA LEU A 135 -2.88 -2.90 -0.51
C LEU A 135 -2.72 -3.71 0.77
N LYS A 136 -1.59 -3.54 1.46
CA LYS A 136 -1.24 -4.25 2.69
C LYS A 136 -1.19 -3.28 3.88
N PRO A 137 -2.27 -3.15 4.65
CA PRO A 137 -2.31 -2.26 5.79
C PRO A 137 -1.39 -2.72 6.91
N PHE A 138 -0.74 -1.78 7.58
CA PHE A 138 -0.10 -2.02 8.87
C PHE A 138 -0.35 -0.84 9.80
N CYS A 139 -0.40 -1.11 11.08
CA CYS A 139 -0.69 -0.05 12.03
C CYS A 139 0.21 -0.08 13.26
N THR A 140 0.23 1.06 13.96
CA THR A 140 0.69 1.16 15.33
C THR A 140 -0.48 1.55 16.23
N SER A 141 -0.61 0.85 17.35
CA SER A 141 -1.63 1.17 18.36
C SER A 141 -1.21 0.60 19.71
N GLY A 142 -1.70 1.20 20.81
CA GLY A 142 -1.43 0.70 22.15
C GLY A 142 -1.94 -0.73 22.37
N MET A 143 -3.20 -1.00 22.00
CA MET A 143 -3.82 -2.32 22.18
C MET A 143 -4.83 -2.69 21.10
N THR A 144 -5.30 -1.73 20.30
CA THR A 144 -6.36 -1.97 19.32
C THR A 144 -5.81 -2.79 18.15
N PRO A 145 -6.44 -3.92 17.78
CA PRO A 145 -6.10 -4.69 16.58
C PRO A 145 -6.31 -3.88 15.30
N VAL A 146 -5.64 -4.30 14.22
CA VAL A 146 -5.73 -3.66 12.91
C VAL A 146 -7.04 -3.97 12.18
N ASP A 147 -7.67 -5.10 12.48
CA ASP A 147 -8.78 -5.70 11.72
C ASP A 147 -9.94 -4.73 11.49
N LYS A 148 -10.42 -4.09 12.57
CA LYS A 148 -11.54 -3.14 12.47
C LYS A 148 -11.27 -2.01 11.48
N SER A 149 -10.06 -1.46 11.48
CA SER A 149 -9.68 -0.38 10.56
C SER A 149 -9.57 -0.86 9.12
N VAL A 150 -9.08 -2.08 8.90
CA VAL A 150 -9.00 -2.70 7.58
C VAL A 150 -10.39 -3.01 7.04
N ASP A 151 -11.29 -3.54 7.86
CA ASP A 151 -12.67 -3.82 7.46
C ASP A 151 -13.43 -2.54 7.10
N SER A 152 -13.19 -1.45 7.83
CA SER A 152 -13.73 -0.14 7.51
C SER A 152 -13.22 0.39 6.17
N LEU A 153 -11.91 0.24 5.89
CA LEU A 153 -11.33 0.61 4.60
C LEU A 153 -11.88 -0.25 3.45
N ARG A 154 -12.01 -1.58 3.65
CA ARG A 154 -12.63 -2.50 2.67
C ARG A 154 -14.06 -2.11 2.37
N ALA A 155 -14.85 -1.79 3.39
CA ALA A 155 -16.24 -1.39 3.23
C ALA A 155 -16.37 -0.04 2.48
N THR A 156 -15.44 0.88 2.70
CA THR A 156 -15.44 2.19 2.06
C THR A 156 -14.94 2.13 0.62
N TYR A 157 -13.96 1.27 0.33
CA TYR A 157 -13.30 1.14 -0.98
C TYR A 157 -13.31 -0.32 -1.46
N PRO A 158 -14.48 -0.90 -1.77
CA PRO A 158 -14.63 -2.34 -2.08
C PRO A 158 -13.97 -2.76 -3.40
N ASP A 159 -13.69 -1.81 -4.30
CA ASP A 159 -13.05 -2.07 -5.59
C ASP A 159 -11.52 -2.19 -5.50
N LEU A 160 -10.92 -1.97 -4.33
CA LEU A 160 -9.49 -2.04 -4.10
C LEU A 160 -9.08 -3.40 -3.48
N LEU A 161 -7.85 -3.83 -3.76
CA LEU A 161 -7.36 -5.15 -3.37
C LEU A 161 -6.72 -5.14 -1.97
N TRP A 162 -7.54 -4.98 -0.94
CA TRP A 162 -7.08 -4.99 0.45
C TRP A 162 -6.72 -6.39 0.95
N GLN A 163 -5.51 -6.54 1.48
CA GLN A 163 -5.08 -7.73 2.23
C GLN A 163 -5.32 -7.54 3.73
N ASP A 164 -5.08 -8.61 4.49
CA ASP A 164 -5.11 -8.53 5.95
C ASP A 164 -3.97 -7.66 6.45
N GLY A 165 -4.24 -6.91 7.51
CA GLY A 165 -3.28 -6.01 8.10
C GLY A 165 -2.43 -6.63 9.20
N LEU A 166 -1.40 -5.89 9.66
CA LEU A 166 -0.58 -6.26 10.79
C LEU A 166 -0.41 -5.10 11.77
N ARG A 167 -0.63 -5.35 13.06
CA ARG A 167 -0.26 -4.41 14.12
C ARG A 167 1.23 -4.60 14.44
N MET A 168 2.00 -3.54 14.27
CA MET A 168 3.47 -3.60 14.35
C MET A 168 4.02 -3.50 15.78
N ASN A 169 3.20 -3.10 16.77
CA ASN A 169 3.62 -3.08 18.17
C ASN A 169 3.72 -4.53 18.68
N ASP A 170 4.84 -4.85 19.29
CA ASP A 170 5.11 -6.15 19.91
C ASP A 170 4.98 -7.36 18.96
N VAL A 171 5.07 -7.12 17.63
CA VAL A 171 5.00 -8.16 16.60
C VAL A 171 6.21 -9.10 16.72
N SER A 172 5.97 -10.40 16.71
CA SER A 172 7.05 -11.39 16.64
C SER A 172 7.75 -11.38 15.28
N GLU A 173 9.00 -11.85 15.22
CA GLU A 173 9.72 -12.00 13.95
C GLU A 173 9.03 -12.97 13.00
N GLU A 174 8.35 -14.00 13.52
CA GLU A 174 7.59 -14.95 12.70
C GLU A 174 6.41 -14.28 12.03
N GLU A 175 5.57 -13.54 12.77
CA GLU A 175 4.43 -12.78 12.24
C GLU A 175 4.88 -11.71 11.25
N PHE A 176 5.96 -10.98 11.57
CA PHE A 176 6.53 -9.98 10.68
C PHE A 176 6.99 -10.61 9.36
N ASN A 177 7.79 -11.69 9.42
CA ASN A 177 8.27 -12.39 8.23
C ASN A 177 7.11 -12.99 7.41
N ALA A 178 6.08 -13.54 8.07
CA ALA A 178 4.88 -14.01 7.40
C ALA A 178 4.14 -12.87 6.69
N PHE A 179 4.05 -11.70 7.30
CA PHE A 179 3.38 -10.54 6.71
C PHE A 179 4.11 -10.02 5.48
N ILE A 180 5.44 -9.88 5.51
CA ILE A 180 6.21 -9.37 4.37
C ILE A 180 6.37 -10.40 3.25
N SER A 181 6.35 -11.71 3.55
CA SER A 181 6.52 -12.79 2.55
C SER A 181 5.23 -13.14 1.81
N LYS A 182 4.05 -12.88 2.39
CA LYS A 182 2.73 -13.15 1.78
C LYS A 182 2.39 -12.07 0.74
N THR A 183 3.06 -12.09 -0.41
CA THR A 183 2.54 -11.44 -1.63
C THR A 183 1.79 -12.52 -2.41
N GLN A 184 0.55 -12.81 -2.03
CA GLN A 184 -0.31 -13.70 -2.82
C GLN A 184 -1.08 -12.83 -3.83
N TYR A 185 -0.85 -13.10 -5.11
CA TYR A 185 -1.62 -12.59 -6.25
C TYR A 185 -2.89 -13.40 -6.44
#